data_3968e9117fefcd3d2088cc0120497d1a
#
_entry.id   3968e9117fefcd3d2088cc0120497d1a
#
_cell.length_a   1.000
_cell.length_b   1.000
_cell.length_c   1.000
_cell.angle_alpha   90.00
_cell.angle_beta   90.00
_cell.angle_gamma   90.00
#
_symmetry.space_group_name_H-M   'P 1'
#
loop_
_entity.id
_entity.type
_entity.pdbx_description
1 polymer ?
#
loop_
_entity_poly.entity_id
_entity_poly.type
_entity_poly.pdbx_seq_one_letter_code
_entity_poly.pdbx_strand_id
1 'polypeptide(L)'
;LVGSEMCKETANFLCGTISFISNSVTVILQLALAIDYAIILCHRFSDEHETLPTREACIAALSKAIPEISSSSLTTISGLAALAFMHFGIGRDLATVLIKAILFSMLCVFTLMPGLLVLFSKLIDKTRHKNLIPKITAVGKFDIKTRFIIPPIFGVIIVAAAVFANLCPYCY
;
A
#
# COMPACT_ATOMS: atom_id res chain seq x y z
N LEU A 1 -7.79 14.95 -2.83
CA LEU A 1 -8.82 15.12 -1.79
C LEU A 1 -10.23 14.93 -2.39
N VAL A 2 -10.64 15.70 -3.39
CA VAL A 2 -11.99 15.60 -4.01
C VAL A 2 -12.24 14.21 -4.61
N GLY A 3 -11.28 13.61 -5.30
CA GLY A 3 -11.41 12.28 -5.88
C GLY A 3 -11.57 11.16 -4.84
N SER A 4 -10.90 11.28 -3.69
CA SER A 4 -11.05 10.30 -2.60
C SER A 4 -12.40 10.43 -1.88
N GLU A 5 -12.94 11.63 -1.77
CA GLU A 5 -14.28 11.85 -1.19
C GLU A 5 -15.37 11.36 -2.12
N MET A 6 -15.29 11.62 -3.43
CA MET A 6 -16.25 11.09 -4.41
C MET A 6 -16.27 9.56 -4.45
N CYS A 7 -15.10 8.91 -4.43
CA CYS A 7 -15.01 7.44 -4.34
C CYS A 7 -15.64 6.91 -3.04
N LYS A 8 -15.47 7.64 -1.94
CA LYS A 8 -16.04 7.33 -0.64
C LYS A 8 -17.57 7.43 -0.65
N GLU A 9 -18.14 8.52 -1.16
CA GLU A 9 -19.60 8.70 -1.23
C GLU A 9 -20.26 7.63 -2.09
N THR A 10 -19.68 7.30 -3.23
CA THR A 10 -20.18 6.23 -4.11
C THR A 10 -20.10 4.86 -3.43
N ALA A 11 -19.05 4.58 -2.69
CA ALA A 11 -18.90 3.33 -1.94
C ALA A 11 -19.84 3.27 -0.72
N ASN A 12 -20.12 4.39 -0.07
CA ASN A 12 -21.04 4.49 1.06
C ASN A 12 -22.50 4.28 0.64
N PHE A 13 -22.90 4.75 -0.54
CA PHE A 13 -24.24 4.51 -1.08
C PHE A 13 -24.56 3.01 -1.21
N LEU A 14 -23.56 2.18 -1.48
CA LEU A 14 -23.72 0.73 -1.62
C LEU A 14 -23.75 -0.04 -0.28
N CYS A 15 -23.32 0.57 0.82
CA CYS A 15 -23.11 -0.14 2.10
C CYS A 15 -24.06 0.27 3.26
N GLY A 16 -24.91 1.27 3.08
CA GLY A 16 -25.80 1.76 4.14
C GLY A 16 -25.09 2.66 5.16
N THR A 17 -25.61 2.73 6.37
CA THR A 17 -25.10 3.60 7.44
C THR A 17 -23.74 3.11 7.97
N ILE A 18 -22.73 3.93 7.78
CA ILE A 18 -21.37 3.67 8.26
C ILE A 18 -21.12 4.45 9.54
N SER A 19 -20.42 3.83 10.50
CA SER A 19 -20.00 4.50 11.73
C SER A 19 -19.11 5.72 11.43
N PHE A 20 -19.29 6.80 12.18
CA PHE A 20 -18.48 8.01 12.07
C PHE A 20 -16.96 7.71 12.22
N ILE A 21 -16.63 6.79 13.10
CA ILE A 21 -15.24 6.36 13.35
C ILE A 21 -14.67 5.66 12.11
N SER A 22 -15.41 4.69 11.55
CA SER A 22 -15.02 3.96 10.34
C SER A 22 -14.79 4.90 9.15
N ASN A 23 -15.63 5.92 9.03
CA ASN A 23 -15.54 6.92 8.01
C ASN A 23 -14.24 7.74 8.08
N SER A 24 -13.90 8.25 9.27
CA SER A 24 -12.70 9.08 9.47
C SER A 24 -11.42 8.28 9.24
N VAL A 25 -11.34 7.05 9.77
CA VAL A 25 -10.18 6.16 9.59
C VAL A 25 -9.99 5.79 8.12
N THR A 26 -11.07 5.53 7.40
CA THR A 26 -11.03 5.14 5.99
C THR A 26 -10.43 6.23 5.11
N VAL A 27 -10.79 7.50 5.33
CA VAL A 27 -10.23 8.62 4.53
C VAL A 27 -8.72 8.72 4.70
N ILE A 28 -8.25 8.66 5.94
CA ILE A 28 -6.81 8.77 6.25
C ILE A 28 -6.05 7.58 5.65
N LEU A 29 -6.55 6.36 5.84
CA LEU A 29 -5.90 5.16 5.34
C LEU A 29 -5.92 5.11 3.81
N GLN A 30 -7.02 5.48 3.17
CA GLN A 30 -7.12 5.52 1.71
C GLN A 30 -6.12 6.51 1.11
N LEU A 31 -5.97 7.69 1.72
CA LEU A 31 -4.98 8.67 1.27
C LEU A 31 -3.55 8.15 1.43
N ALA A 32 -3.24 7.56 2.58
CA ALA A 32 -1.92 7.00 2.85
C ALA A 32 -1.57 5.89 1.83
N LEU A 33 -2.46 4.93 1.60
CA LEU A 33 -2.26 3.85 0.64
C LEU A 33 -2.14 4.35 -0.81
N ALA A 34 -2.93 5.34 -1.19
CA ALA A 34 -2.83 5.93 -2.53
C ALA A 34 -1.47 6.59 -2.77
N ILE A 35 -0.93 7.26 -1.76
CA ILE A 35 0.41 7.86 -1.81
C ILE A 35 1.48 6.78 -1.91
N ASP A 36 1.40 5.72 -1.10
CA ASP A 36 2.36 4.62 -1.13
C ASP A 36 2.42 3.94 -2.50
N TYR A 37 1.26 3.63 -3.08
CA TYR A 37 1.20 3.03 -4.42
C TYR A 37 1.73 3.98 -5.51
N ALA A 38 1.44 5.27 -5.38
CA ALA A 38 1.96 6.28 -6.29
C ALA A 38 3.48 6.40 -6.21
N ILE A 39 4.06 6.35 -5.01
CA ILE A 39 5.51 6.40 -4.79
C ILE A 39 6.19 5.18 -5.42
N ILE A 40 5.65 3.97 -5.20
CA ILE A 40 6.19 2.74 -5.80
C ILE A 40 6.22 2.86 -7.32
N LEU A 41 5.12 3.29 -7.93
CA LEU A 41 5.02 3.44 -9.38
C LEU A 41 5.94 4.53 -9.92
N CYS A 42 6.05 5.69 -9.23
CA CYS A 42 6.98 6.76 -9.60
C CYS A 42 8.43 6.28 -9.53
N HIS A 43 8.78 5.50 -8.51
CA HIS A 43 10.14 4.99 -8.36
C HIS A 43 10.48 4.00 -9.47
N ARG A 44 9.59 3.07 -9.76
CA ARG A 44 9.74 2.15 -10.90
C ARG A 44 9.84 2.87 -12.24
N PHE A 45 9.01 3.91 -12.45
CA PHE A 45 9.09 4.72 -13.65
C PHE A 45 10.43 5.45 -13.76
N SER A 46 10.93 6.03 -12.67
CA SER A 46 12.22 6.72 -12.65
C SER A 46 13.38 5.79 -13.00
N ASP A 47 13.35 4.55 -12.50
CA ASP A 47 14.37 3.54 -12.80
C ASP A 47 14.37 3.13 -14.28
N GLU A 48 13.19 2.87 -14.84
CA GLU A 48 13.05 2.47 -16.25
C GLU A 48 13.32 3.63 -17.23
N HIS A 49 12.98 4.86 -16.82
CA HIS A 49 13.15 6.05 -17.66
C HIS A 49 14.63 6.46 -17.81
N GLU A 50 15.54 5.87 -17.06
CA GLU A 50 16.98 6.05 -17.30
C GLU A 50 17.46 5.41 -18.59
N THR A 51 16.78 4.36 -19.05
CA THR A 51 17.21 3.52 -20.18
C THR A 51 16.22 3.51 -21.35
N LEU A 52 14.96 3.84 -21.09
CA LEU A 52 13.87 3.71 -22.06
C LEU A 52 13.18 5.06 -22.32
N PRO A 53 12.60 5.27 -23.52
CA PRO A 53 11.78 6.43 -23.79
C PRO A 53 10.52 6.43 -22.89
N THR A 54 9.99 7.61 -22.58
CA THR A 54 8.93 7.85 -21.61
C THR A 54 7.76 6.85 -21.67
N ARG A 55 7.27 6.54 -22.89
CA ARG A 55 6.12 5.66 -23.06
C ARG A 55 6.44 4.21 -22.73
N GLU A 56 7.60 3.73 -23.17
CA GLU A 56 8.06 2.36 -22.92
C GLU A 56 8.45 2.19 -21.45
N ALA A 57 9.10 3.19 -20.86
CA ALA A 57 9.42 3.23 -19.44
C ALA A 57 8.15 3.16 -18.58
N CYS A 58 7.08 3.83 -18.98
CA CYS A 58 5.80 3.78 -18.26
C CYS A 58 5.17 2.38 -18.32
N ILE A 59 5.20 1.73 -19.48
CA ILE A 59 4.67 0.36 -19.66
C ILE A 59 5.51 -0.63 -18.83
N ALA A 60 6.84 -0.53 -18.89
CA ALA A 60 7.74 -1.39 -18.14
C ALA A 60 7.58 -1.19 -16.63
N ALA A 61 7.49 0.05 -16.17
CA ALA A 61 7.25 0.38 -14.76
C ALA A 61 5.91 -0.19 -14.27
N LEU A 62 4.84 -0.04 -15.06
CA LEU A 62 3.52 -0.54 -14.71
C LEU A 62 3.50 -2.07 -14.61
N SER A 63 4.13 -2.77 -15.58
CA SER A 63 4.21 -4.23 -15.57
C SER A 63 4.93 -4.79 -14.33
N LYS A 64 5.91 -4.06 -13.79
CA LYS A 64 6.64 -4.42 -12.56
C LYS A 64 5.90 -3.99 -11.29
N ALA A 65 5.26 -2.82 -11.31
CA ALA A 65 4.55 -2.28 -10.14
C ALA A 65 3.23 -3.02 -9.85
N ILE A 66 2.49 -3.47 -10.87
CA ILE A 66 1.20 -4.17 -10.70
C ILE A 66 1.32 -5.38 -9.78
N PRO A 67 2.21 -6.37 -10.01
CA PRO A 67 2.31 -7.52 -9.12
C PRO A 67 2.80 -7.13 -7.71
N GLU A 68 3.67 -6.15 -7.59
CA GLU A 68 4.20 -5.67 -6.30
C GLU A 68 3.10 -5.02 -5.45
N ILE A 69 2.36 -4.07 -6.03
CA ILE A 69 1.25 -3.38 -5.36
C ILE A 69 0.10 -4.35 -5.07
N SER A 70 -0.24 -5.23 -6.02
CA SER A 70 -1.33 -6.20 -5.86
C SER A 70 -1.04 -7.21 -4.75
N SER A 71 0.19 -7.71 -4.63
CA SER A 71 0.55 -8.67 -3.57
C SER A 71 0.53 -8.00 -2.19
N SER A 72 1.01 -6.77 -2.07
CA SER A 72 0.95 -5.98 -0.84
C SER A 72 -0.51 -5.70 -0.43
N SER A 73 -1.33 -5.25 -1.38
CA SER A 73 -2.76 -4.99 -1.15
C SER A 73 -3.51 -6.25 -0.73
N LEU A 74 -3.21 -7.41 -1.36
CA LEU A 74 -3.84 -8.68 -1.02
C LEU A 74 -3.51 -9.09 0.42
N THR A 75 -2.29 -8.87 0.88
CA THR A 75 -1.89 -9.14 2.26
C THR A 75 -2.70 -8.28 3.24
N THR A 76 -2.85 -6.99 2.95
CA THR A 76 -3.64 -6.08 3.77
C THR A 76 -5.13 -6.46 3.78
N ILE A 77 -5.69 -6.79 2.61
CA ILE A 77 -7.08 -7.26 2.47
C ILE A 77 -7.30 -8.55 3.26
N SER A 78 -6.34 -9.48 3.23
CA SER A 78 -6.41 -10.72 4.00
C SER A 78 -6.48 -10.46 5.52
N GLY A 79 -5.68 -9.53 6.03
CA GLY A 79 -5.74 -9.10 7.44
C GLY A 79 -7.08 -8.45 7.80
N LEU A 80 -7.60 -7.57 6.93
CA LEU A 80 -8.91 -6.95 7.13
C LEU A 80 -10.06 -7.96 6.99
N ALA A 81 -9.95 -8.95 6.12
CA ALA A 81 -10.93 -10.03 6.03
C ALA A 81 -11.00 -10.83 7.34
N ALA A 82 -9.87 -11.10 7.99
CA ALA A 82 -9.87 -11.72 9.31
C ALA A 82 -10.66 -10.88 10.34
N LEU A 83 -10.52 -9.55 10.29
CA LEU A 83 -11.29 -8.63 11.13
C LEU A 83 -12.80 -8.67 10.83
N ALA A 84 -13.18 -8.91 9.57
CA ALA A 84 -14.59 -9.02 9.16
C ALA A 84 -15.28 -10.28 9.74
N PHE A 85 -14.53 -11.32 10.07
CA PHE A 85 -15.05 -12.53 10.74
C PHE A 85 -15.26 -12.36 12.25
N MET A 86 -14.79 -11.28 12.84
CA MET A 86 -15.04 -11.03 14.26
C MET A 86 -16.52 -10.72 14.51
N HIS A 87 -17.05 -11.22 15.62
CA HIS A 87 -18.43 -10.98 16.04
C HIS A 87 -18.70 -9.56 16.60
N PHE A 88 -17.76 -8.65 16.39
CA PHE A 88 -17.84 -7.27 16.84
C PHE A 88 -18.30 -6.35 15.69
N GLY A 89 -19.47 -5.74 15.83
CA GLY A 89 -20.14 -4.99 14.74
C GLY A 89 -19.29 -3.89 14.13
N ILE A 90 -18.58 -3.10 14.94
CA ILE A 90 -17.71 -2.02 14.46
C ILE A 90 -16.50 -2.58 13.66
N GLY A 91 -15.95 -3.73 14.06
CA GLY A 91 -14.84 -4.36 13.35
C GLY A 91 -15.23 -4.82 11.95
N ARG A 92 -16.42 -5.40 11.82
CA ARG A 92 -16.97 -5.84 10.53
C ARG A 92 -17.26 -4.68 9.58
N ASP A 93 -17.84 -3.60 10.10
CA ASP A 93 -18.12 -2.39 9.34
C ASP A 93 -16.82 -1.75 8.84
N LEU A 94 -15.85 -1.57 9.75
CA LEU A 94 -14.53 -1.03 9.43
C LEU A 94 -13.80 -1.86 8.36
N ALA A 95 -13.76 -3.18 8.52
CA ALA A 95 -13.12 -4.09 7.57
C ALA A 95 -13.71 -3.96 6.17
N THR A 96 -15.03 -3.97 6.06
CA THR A 96 -15.73 -3.90 4.76
C THR A 96 -15.44 -2.58 4.04
N VAL A 97 -15.47 -1.47 4.76
CA VAL A 97 -15.21 -0.14 4.19
C VAL A 97 -13.75 0.00 3.78
N LEU A 98 -12.80 -0.48 4.59
CA LEU A 98 -11.38 -0.43 4.28
C LEU A 98 -10.98 -1.31 3.10
N ILE A 99 -11.51 -2.52 2.98
CA ILE A 99 -11.27 -3.40 1.81
C ILE A 99 -11.70 -2.70 0.52
N LYS A 100 -12.87 -2.08 0.50
CA LYS A 100 -13.34 -1.30 -0.66
C LYS A 100 -12.42 -0.12 -0.96
N ALA A 101 -12.01 0.63 0.06
CA ALA A 101 -11.11 1.75 -0.09
C ALA A 101 -9.78 1.35 -0.72
N ILE A 102 -9.21 0.21 -0.34
CA ILE A 102 -7.98 -0.34 -0.91
C ILE A 102 -8.18 -0.68 -2.39
N LEU A 103 -9.25 -1.37 -2.75
CA LEU A 103 -9.53 -1.75 -4.13
C LEU A 103 -9.72 -0.52 -5.03
N PHE A 104 -10.47 0.48 -4.58
CA PHE A 104 -10.66 1.72 -5.33
C PHE A 104 -9.36 2.52 -5.46
N SER A 105 -8.56 2.60 -4.39
CA SER A 105 -7.26 3.28 -4.41
C SER A 105 -6.31 2.64 -5.41
N MET A 106 -6.23 1.31 -5.42
CA MET A 106 -5.41 0.55 -6.35
C MET A 106 -5.85 0.79 -7.81
N LEU A 107 -7.15 0.73 -8.09
CA LEU A 107 -7.70 0.96 -9.43
C LEU A 107 -7.44 2.41 -9.88
N CYS A 108 -7.62 3.37 -8.99
CA CYS A 108 -7.36 4.79 -9.27
C CYS A 108 -5.88 5.04 -9.61
N VAL A 109 -4.96 4.45 -8.85
CA VAL A 109 -3.52 4.60 -9.11
C VAL A 109 -3.15 3.95 -10.45
N PHE A 110 -3.62 2.76 -10.75
CA PHE A 110 -3.30 2.09 -12.03
C PHE A 110 -3.87 2.78 -13.27
N THR A 111 -4.93 3.55 -13.12
CA THR A 111 -5.53 4.29 -14.25
C THR A 111 -5.00 5.72 -14.37
N LEU A 112 -4.90 6.46 -13.26
CA LEU A 112 -4.52 7.87 -13.28
C LEU A 112 -3.00 8.08 -13.35
N MET A 113 -2.23 7.31 -12.59
CA MET A 113 -0.78 7.54 -12.49
C MET A 113 -0.02 7.37 -13.80
N PRO A 114 -0.27 6.36 -14.65
CA PRO A 114 0.40 6.25 -15.94
C PRO A 114 0.16 7.47 -16.82
N GLY A 115 -1.07 7.97 -16.83
CA GLY A 115 -1.42 9.18 -17.58
C GLY A 115 -0.68 10.42 -17.07
N LEU A 116 -0.62 10.61 -15.75
CA LEU A 116 0.10 11.71 -15.13
C LEU A 116 1.61 11.62 -15.36
N LEU A 117 2.22 10.43 -15.26
CA LEU A 117 3.65 10.23 -15.50
C LEU A 117 4.04 10.59 -16.94
N VAL A 118 3.23 10.20 -17.92
CA VAL A 118 3.47 10.56 -19.32
C VAL A 118 3.27 12.06 -19.55
N LEU A 119 2.24 12.66 -18.94
CA LEU A 119 1.95 14.09 -19.10
C LEU A 119 3.05 14.96 -18.46
N PHE A 120 3.51 14.59 -17.28
CA PHE A 120 4.50 15.35 -16.51
C PHE A 120 5.95 14.90 -16.75
N SER A 121 6.20 13.95 -17.66
CA SER A 121 7.55 13.43 -17.92
C SER A 121 8.57 14.53 -18.23
N LYS A 122 8.20 15.53 -19.05
CA LYS A 122 9.07 16.67 -19.39
C LYS A 122 9.43 17.53 -18.16
N LEU A 123 8.51 17.66 -17.21
CA LEU A 123 8.76 18.38 -15.96
C LEU A 123 9.63 17.56 -15.01
N ILE A 124 9.40 16.26 -14.98
CA ILE A 124 10.21 15.31 -14.19
C ILE A 124 11.66 15.33 -14.68
N ASP A 125 11.90 15.30 -16.00
CA ASP A 125 13.25 15.38 -16.58
C ASP A 125 13.95 16.71 -16.27
N LYS A 126 13.20 17.82 -16.31
CA LYS A 126 13.74 19.15 -16.01
C LYS A 126 14.09 19.34 -14.52
N THR A 127 13.36 18.66 -13.63
CA THR A 127 13.53 18.76 -12.17
C THR A 127 14.38 17.61 -11.60
N ARG A 128 14.86 16.71 -12.44
CA ARG A 128 15.62 15.53 -12.01
C ARG A 128 16.96 15.97 -11.41
N HIS A 129 17.04 15.89 -10.09
CA HIS A 129 18.30 16.04 -9.36
C HIS A 129 19.02 14.70 -9.33
N LYS A 130 20.38 14.75 -9.29
CA LYS A 130 21.20 13.55 -9.07
C LYS A 130 20.71 12.81 -7.83
N ASN A 131 20.55 11.49 -7.93
CA ASN A 131 20.14 10.65 -6.81
C ASN A 131 21.07 10.91 -5.61
N LEU A 132 20.54 11.57 -4.59
CA LEU A 132 21.29 11.87 -3.36
C LEU A 132 21.50 10.61 -2.52
N ILE A 133 20.69 9.57 -2.76
CA ILE A 133 20.78 8.31 -2.03
C ILE A 133 21.72 7.38 -2.80
N PRO A 134 22.95 7.13 -2.32
CA PRO A 134 23.83 6.17 -2.95
C PRO A 134 23.20 4.78 -2.90
N LYS A 135 23.39 4.00 -3.95
CA LYS A 135 22.95 2.58 -3.97
C LYS A 135 23.59 1.85 -2.78
N ILE A 136 22.82 1.63 -1.72
CA ILE A 136 23.30 0.99 -0.48
C ILE A 136 23.38 -0.52 -0.72
N THR A 137 24.35 -0.93 -1.51
CA THR A 137 24.64 -2.35 -1.81
C THR A 137 25.06 -3.12 -0.57
N ALA A 138 25.56 -2.43 0.45
CA ALA A 138 25.97 -3.04 1.72
C ALA A 138 24.78 -3.65 2.49
N VAL A 139 23.63 -2.99 2.51
CA VAL A 139 22.44 -3.51 3.17
C VAL A 139 21.91 -4.76 2.46
N GLY A 140 21.86 -4.74 1.12
CA GLY A 140 21.44 -5.93 0.36
C GLY A 140 22.37 -7.13 0.56
N LYS A 141 23.68 -6.90 0.64
CA LYS A 141 24.66 -7.98 0.96
C LYS A 141 24.51 -8.51 2.38
N PHE A 142 24.20 -7.63 3.34
CA PHE A 142 23.94 -8.02 4.73
C PHE A 142 22.68 -8.86 4.83
N ASP A 143 21.60 -8.44 4.17
CA ASP A 143 20.30 -9.11 4.16
C ASP A 143 20.42 -10.53 3.55
N ILE A 144 21.09 -10.65 2.40
CA ILE A 144 21.33 -11.96 1.77
C ILE A 144 22.18 -12.88 2.68
N LYS A 145 23.19 -12.34 3.38
CA LYS A 145 24.03 -13.11 4.30
C LYS A 145 23.25 -13.58 5.52
N THR A 146 22.31 -12.78 5.99
CA THR A 146 21.56 -13.02 7.23
C THR A 146 20.17 -13.64 6.97
N ARG A 147 19.81 -13.94 5.71
CA ARG A 147 18.50 -14.46 5.31
C ARG A 147 18.05 -15.73 6.03
N PHE A 148 18.97 -16.55 6.52
CA PHE A 148 18.64 -17.76 7.28
C PHE A 148 18.53 -17.54 8.79
N ILE A 149 19.04 -16.40 9.28
CA ILE A 149 19.07 -16.08 10.71
C ILE A 149 17.87 -15.20 11.09
N ILE A 150 17.49 -14.26 10.23
CA ILE A 150 16.39 -13.32 10.49
C ILE A 150 15.01 -14.02 10.64
N PRO A 151 14.58 -14.96 9.75
CA PRO A 151 13.29 -15.60 9.88
C PRO A 151 13.09 -16.40 11.17
N PRO A 152 14.04 -17.24 11.65
CA PRO A 152 13.83 -17.94 12.89
C PRO A 152 13.82 -17.04 14.11
N ILE A 153 14.64 -15.97 14.13
CA ILE A 153 14.59 -14.97 15.22
C ILE A 153 13.23 -14.31 15.26
N PHE A 154 12.71 -13.89 14.11
CA PHE A 154 11.39 -13.28 14.02
C PHE A 154 10.28 -14.26 14.45
N GLY A 155 10.40 -15.53 14.09
CA GLY A 155 9.50 -16.59 14.55
C GLY A 155 9.49 -16.73 16.07
N VAL A 156 10.66 -16.71 16.72
CA VAL A 156 10.77 -16.75 18.18
C VAL A 156 10.12 -15.53 18.82
N ILE A 157 10.31 -14.34 18.26
CA ILE A 157 9.68 -13.10 18.76
C ILE A 157 8.16 -13.19 18.66
N ILE A 158 7.60 -13.71 17.54
CA ILE A 158 6.15 -13.89 17.38
C ILE A 158 5.60 -14.87 18.42
N VAL A 159 6.26 -16.00 18.63
CA VAL A 159 5.84 -16.99 19.64
C VAL A 159 5.89 -16.39 21.03
N ALA A 160 6.95 -15.68 21.39
CA ALA A 160 7.06 -14.98 22.66
C ALA A 160 5.93 -13.96 22.83
N ALA A 161 5.67 -13.13 21.81
CA ALA A 161 4.57 -12.15 21.83
C ALA A 161 3.20 -12.83 22.01
N ALA A 162 2.96 -13.96 21.35
CA ALA A 162 1.72 -14.73 21.50
C ALA A 162 1.56 -15.28 22.93
N VAL A 163 2.65 -15.78 23.54
CA VAL A 163 2.63 -16.26 24.92
C VAL A 163 2.33 -15.10 25.89
N PHE A 164 2.99 -13.96 25.72
CA PHE A 164 2.72 -12.77 26.53
C PHE A 164 1.29 -12.26 26.34
N ALA A 165 0.75 -12.27 25.13
CA ALA A 165 -0.63 -11.89 24.87
C ALA A 165 -1.64 -12.79 25.60
N ASN A 166 -1.37 -14.09 25.68
CA ASN A 166 -2.22 -15.02 26.46
C ASN A 166 -2.08 -14.87 27.97
N LEU A 167 -0.96 -14.36 28.46
CA LEU A 167 -0.70 -14.13 29.88
C LEU A 167 -1.25 -12.77 30.38
N CYS A 168 -1.55 -11.82 29.48
CA CYS A 168 -2.17 -10.55 29.85
C CYS A 168 -3.67 -10.78 30.16
N PRO A 169 -4.13 -10.55 31.39
CA PRO A 169 -5.55 -10.56 31.71
C PRO A 169 -6.19 -9.35 31.01
N TYR A 170 -7.11 -9.62 30.07
CA TYR A 170 -7.93 -8.57 29.49
C TYR A 170 -8.91 -8.05 30.55
N CYS A 171 -8.60 -6.91 31.17
CA CYS A 171 -9.56 -6.18 31.98
C CYS A 171 -10.49 -5.40 31.01
N TYR A 172 -11.71 -5.90 30.87
CA TYR A 172 -12.81 -5.17 30.26
C TYR A 172 -13.54 -4.34 31.29
#